data_155c9bedcc7cd39956cfbdaac1c84d38
#
_entry.id   155c9bedcc7cd39956cfbdaac1c84d38
#
_cell.length_a   1.000
_cell.length_b   1.000
_cell.length_c   1.000
_cell.angle_alpha   90.00
_cell.angle_beta   90.00
_cell.angle_gamma   90.00
#
_symmetry.space_group_name_H-M   'P 1'
#
loop_
_entity.id
_entity.type
_entity.pdbx_description
1 polymer ?
#
loop_
_entity_poly.entity_id
_entity_poly.type
_entity_poly.pdbx_seq_one_letter_code
_entity_poly.pdbx_strand_id
1 'polypeptide(L)'
;MEVAVLQMQVACGQPEKNIENLHHLADQAMEAQPDVLLLPELWLTGFYPRPIRSYADSNGQKTCAMLSALAQKYQVNLVGGTVPITLGDKVFNTSYIFDRQGQLITTYQKTHLFSPSGEDRDFTAGEQLVTFYLDGIKCGILVCYDIRFPEAARKLALADTSLLFIPAAWPQKRLRHWQTLTRARAIENQLFVIACNAAGTDGSGQQLAGHSAIIDPWGETLAEAGAEENILQGTIQTDTQTKIRESINVFRDRRPALYKKTPN
;
A
#
# COMPACT_ATOMS: atom_id res chain seq x y z
N MET A 1 1.19 10.98 14.30
CA MET A 1 2.08 10.29 13.35
C MET A 1 2.10 11.07 12.05
N GLU A 2 3.27 11.52 11.65
CA GLU A 2 3.47 12.23 10.37
C GLU A 2 3.71 11.19 9.27
N VAL A 3 2.99 11.32 8.15
CA VAL A 3 3.04 10.37 7.04
C VAL A 3 3.52 11.07 5.78
N ALA A 4 4.45 10.45 5.05
CA ALA A 4 4.79 10.85 3.70
C ALA A 4 4.51 9.71 2.71
N VAL A 5 3.79 10.02 1.65
CA VAL A 5 3.41 9.10 0.58
C VAL A 5 4.15 9.51 -0.68
N LEU A 6 5.00 8.64 -1.19
CA LEU A 6 5.79 8.91 -2.39
C LEU A 6 5.01 8.45 -3.64
N GLN A 7 4.22 9.34 -4.22
CA GLN A 7 3.55 9.10 -5.49
C GLN A 7 4.55 9.17 -6.64
N MET A 8 5.22 8.07 -6.90
CA MET A 8 6.31 8.00 -7.88
C MET A 8 5.81 7.93 -9.32
N GLN A 9 6.48 8.62 -10.23
CA GLN A 9 6.42 8.32 -11.66
C GLN A 9 7.35 7.15 -11.94
N VAL A 10 6.77 5.97 -12.19
CA VAL A 10 7.52 4.73 -12.33
C VAL A 10 7.88 4.46 -13.78
N ALA A 11 9.17 4.38 -14.08
CA ALA A 11 9.69 4.03 -15.40
C ALA A 11 9.65 2.50 -15.59
N CYS A 12 8.75 2.02 -16.45
CA CYS A 12 8.57 0.58 -16.69
C CYS A 12 9.83 -0.07 -17.27
N GLY A 13 10.28 -1.16 -16.62
CA GLY A 13 11.46 -1.93 -17.00
C GLY A 13 12.80 -1.21 -16.78
N GLN A 14 12.84 -0.14 -15.97
CA GLN A 14 14.06 0.64 -15.68
C GLN A 14 14.33 0.71 -14.16
N PRO A 15 14.72 -0.42 -13.52
CA PRO A 15 14.88 -0.48 -12.06
C PRO A 15 15.85 0.57 -11.50
N GLU A 16 16.99 0.79 -12.17
CA GLU A 16 18.04 1.72 -11.71
C GLU A 16 17.49 3.14 -11.65
N LYS A 17 16.75 3.57 -12.67
CA LYS A 17 16.11 4.89 -12.72
C LYS A 17 15.05 5.04 -11.62
N ASN A 18 14.30 3.98 -11.35
CA ASN A 18 13.31 4.00 -10.29
C ASN A 18 13.95 4.06 -8.89
N ILE A 19 15.10 3.43 -8.70
CA ILE A 19 15.90 3.53 -7.47
C ILE A 19 16.43 4.95 -7.28
N GLU A 20 16.99 5.56 -8.32
CA GLU A 20 17.45 6.96 -8.29
C GLU A 20 16.30 7.91 -7.92
N ASN A 21 15.13 7.73 -8.56
CA ASN A 21 13.94 8.53 -8.26
C ASN A 21 13.43 8.31 -6.82
N LEU A 22 13.43 7.06 -6.34
CA LEU A 22 13.10 6.76 -4.94
C LEU A 22 13.99 7.54 -3.97
N HIS A 23 15.31 7.53 -4.17
CA HIS A 23 16.24 8.24 -3.31
C HIS A 23 16.00 9.75 -3.36
N HIS A 24 15.78 10.31 -4.54
CA HIS A 24 15.47 11.73 -4.72
C HIS A 24 14.21 12.15 -3.96
N LEU A 25 13.11 11.42 -4.14
CA LEU A 25 11.85 11.71 -3.45
C LEU A 25 11.95 11.48 -1.94
N ALA A 26 12.69 10.44 -1.51
CA ALA A 26 12.92 10.20 -0.09
C ALA A 26 13.72 11.33 0.56
N ASP A 27 14.81 11.81 -0.07
CA ASP A 27 15.59 12.94 0.45
C ASP A 27 14.68 14.18 0.63
N GLN A 28 13.83 14.50 -0.34
CA GLN A 28 12.87 15.61 -0.24
C GLN A 28 11.79 15.39 0.84
N ALA A 29 11.25 14.17 0.94
CA ALA A 29 10.22 13.85 1.93
C ALA A 29 10.72 14.04 3.36
N MET A 30 12.01 13.77 3.60
CA MET A 30 12.62 13.88 4.93
C MET A 30 12.80 15.33 5.42
N GLU A 31 12.63 16.33 4.57
CA GLU A 31 12.59 17.75 5.01
C GLU A 31 11.45 17.99 6.02
N ALA A 32 10.35 17.26 5.91
CA ALA A 32 9.22 17.32 6.85
C ALA A 32 9.32 16.34 8.01
N GLN A 33 10.38 15.54 8.11
CA GLN A 33 10.62 14.55 9.17
C GLN A 33 9.44 13.60 9.42
N PRO A 34 8.93 12.87 8.42
CA PRO A 34 7.83 11.96 8.60
C PRO A 34 8.20 10.79 9.50
N ASP A 35 7.20 10.24 10.18
CA ASP A 35 7.31 9.02 10.98
C ASP A 35 7.30 7.75 10.12
N VAL A 36 6.63 7.82 8.96
CA VAL A 36 6.51 6.70 8.02
C VAL A 36 6.53 7.17 6.57
N LEU A 37 7.24 6.42 5.71
CA LEU A 37 7.20 6.54 4.26
C LEU A 37 6.38 5.39 3.66
N LEU A 38 5.55 5.70 2.65
CA LEU A 38 4.81 4.71 1.86
C LEU A 38 5.17 4.82 0.39
N LEU A 39 5.56 3.70 -0.23
CA LEU A 39 5.86 3.58 -1.66
C LEU A 39 4.69 2.96 -2.44
N PRO A 40 4.60 3.14 -3.77
CA PRO A 40 3.54 2.54 -4.59
C PRO A 40 3.76 1.06 -4.91
N GLU A 41 2.81 0.45 -5.62
CA GLU A 41 2.90 -0.92 -6.11
C GLU A 41 3.89 -1.04 -7.27
N LEU A 42 4.71 -2.11 -7.25
CA LEU A 42 5.70 -2.46 -8.28
C LEU A 42 6.61 -1.28 -8.68
N TRP A 43 6.94 -0.44 -7.71
CA TRP A 43 7.70 0.79 -7.93
C TRP A 43 9.07 0.55 -8.55
N LEU A 44 9.70 -0.60 -8.30
CA LEU A 44 11.03 -0.93 -8.81
C LEU A 44 11.01 -1.21 -10.31
N THR A 45 9.97 -1.87 -10.81
CA THR A 45 9.93 -2.41 -12.17
C THR A 45 8.85 -1.78 -13.04
N GLY A 46 7.88 -1.11 -12.42
CA GLY A 46 6.64 -0.73 -13.07
C GLY A 46 5.69 -1.91 -13.23
N PHE A 47 4.44 -1.56 -13.54
CA PHE A 47 3.38 -2.54 -13.77
C PHE A 47 3.49 -3.05 -15.21
N TYR A 48 3.81 -4.34 -15.35
CA TYR A 48 3.91 -5.08 -16.64
C TYR A 48 5.13 -4.93 -17.53
N PRO A 49 6.37 -4.89 -17.03
CA PRO A 49 7.46 -5.37 -17.88
C PRO A 49 7.35 -6.90 -18.00
N ARG A 50 7.39 -7.43 -19.21
CA ARG A 50 7.33 -8.89 -19.45
C ARG A 50 8.60 -9.41 -20.11
N PRO A 51 9.06 -10.60 -19.72
CA PRO A 51 8.53 -11.44 -18.64
C PRO A 51 8.92 -10.89 -17.25
N ILE A 52 7.96 -10.75 -16.34
CA ILE A 52 8.19 -10.15 -15.01
C ILE A 52 9.27 -10.88 -14.20
N ARG A 53 9.40 -12.19 -14.41
CA ARG A 53 10.42 -13.01 -13.75
C ARG A 53 11.85 -12.52 -13.98
N SER A 54 12.13 -11.92 -15.14
CA SER A 54 13.46 -11.37 -15.47
C SER A 54 13.80 -10.12 -14.66
N TYR A 55 12.80 -9.47 -14.08
CA TYR A 55 12.92 -8.27 -13.25
C TYR A 55 12.76 -8.58 -11.77
N ALA A 56 12.36 -9.81 -11.42
CA ALA A 56 12.10 -10.19 -10.04
C ALA A 56 13.41 -10.42 -9.26
N ASP A 57 13.46 -9.89 -8.04
CA ASP A 57 14.60 -10.13 -7.13
C ASP A 57 14.56 -11.56 -6.60
N SER A 58 15.69 -12.27 -6.74
CA SER A 58 15.82 -13.65 -6.26
C SER A 58 15.81 -13.68 -4.73
N ASN A 59 14.80 -14.36 -4.17
CA ASN A 59 14.54 -14.43 -2.73
C ASN A 59 14.37 -13.05 -2.05
N GLY A 60 14.26 -11.98 -2.82
CA GLY A 60 14.03 -10.61 -2.32
C GLY A 60 15.17 -10.00 -1.53
N GLN A 61 16.38 -10.59 -1.58
CA GLN A 61 17.50 -10.20 -0.71
C GLN A 61 18.03 -8.81 -1.03
N LYS A 62 18.17 -8.47 -2.32
CA LYS A 62 18.69 -7.16 -2.74
C LYS A 62 17.73 -6.04 -2.35
N THR A 63 16.44 -6.24 -2.64
CA THR A 63 15.39 -5.27 -2.31
C THR A 63 15.25 -5.10 -0.80
N CYS A 64 15.25 -6.20 -0.06
CA CYS A 64 15.21 -6.17 1.41
C CYS A 64 16.37 -5.37 1.99
N ALA A 65 17.60 -5.64 1.55
CA ALA A 65 18.79 -4.92 2.02
C ALA A 65 18.75 -3.43 1.69
N MET A 66 18.32 -3.07 0.48
CA MET A 66 18.23 -1.68 0.03
C MET A 66 17.16 -0.91 0.82
N LEU A 67 15.96 -1.45 1.01
CA LEU A 67 14.88 -0.80 1.76
C LEU A 67 15.21 -0.72 3.25
N SER A 68 15.86 -1.74 3.83
CA SER A 68 16.39 -1.71 5.19
C SER A 68 17.38 -0.57 5.37
N ALA A 69 18.35 -0.43 4.47
CA ALA A 69 19.34 0.64 4.50
C ALA A 69 18.69 2.03 4.36
N LEU A 70 17.62 2.16 3.54
CA LEU A 70 16.87 3.41 3.38
C LEU A 70 16.14 3.77 4.68
N ALA A 71 15.43 2.83 5.30
CA ALA A 71 14.75 3.04 6.57
C ALA A 71 15.73 3.44 7.68
N GLN A 72 16.89 2.77 7.76
CA GLN A 72 17.93 3.07 8.72
C GLN A 72 18.61 4.44 8.46
N LYS A 73 18.92 4.77 7.21
CA LYS A 73 19.54 6.07 6.83
C LYS A 73 18.69 7.24 7.33
N TYR A 74 17.38 7.16 7.14
CA TYR A 74 16.46 8.25 7.48
C TYR A 74 15.81 8.11 8.85
N GLN A 75 16.05 7.01 9.57
CA GLN A 75 15.42 6.69 10.85
C GLN A 75 13.88 6.80 10.79
N VAL A 76 13.29 6.29 9.72
CA VAL A 76 11.87 6.34 9.39
C VAL A 76 11.30 4.94 9.25
N ASN A 77 10.07 4.71 9.71
CA ASN A 77 9.36 3.48 9.37
C ASN A 77 9.08 3.44 7.86
N LEU A 78 9.19 2.28 7.23
CA LEU A 78 9.01 2.15 5.79
C LEU A 78 7.99 1.06 5.45
N VAL A 79 6.91 1.45 4.79
CA VAL A 79 6.03 0.55 4.04
C VAL A 79 6.50 0.60 2.59
N GLY A 80 7.32 -0.38 2.20
CA GLY A 80 8.16 -0.36 1.01
C GLY A 80 7.44 -0.56 -0.33
N GLY A 81 6.14 -0.21 -0.41
CA GLY A 81 5.38 -0.46 -1.62
C GLY A 81 5.38 -1.94 -1.97
N THR A 82 5.46 -2.27 -3.26
CA THR A 82 5.70 -3.65 -3.65
C THR A 82 6.74 -3.79 -4.74
N VAL A 83 7.34 -4.97 -4.80
CA VAL A 83 8.29 -5.38 -5.83
C VAL A 83 8.02 -6.84 -6.24
N PRO A 84 8.40 -7.26 -7.47
CA PRO A 84 8.35 -8.66 -7.83
C PRO A 84 9.52 -9.41 -7.19
N ILE A 85 9.25 -10.54 -6.55
CA ILE A 85 10.29 -11.44 -6.02
C ILE A 85 10.06 -12.87 -6.49
N THR A 86 11.14 -13.62 -6.67
CA THR A 86 11.06 -15.06 -6.93
C THR A 86 11.33 -15.84 -5.65
N LEU A 87 10.47 -16.82 -5.35
CA LEU A 87 10.69 -17.84 -4.33
C LEU A 87 10.53 -19.21 -5.00
N GLY A 88 11.65 -19.89 -5.28
CA GLY A 88 11.67 -21.06 -6.13
C GLY A 88 11.11 -20.76 -7.52
N ASP A 89 10.13 -21.54 -7.96
CA ASP A 89 9.49 -21.38 -9.27
C ASP A 89 8.36 -20.33 -9.31
N LYS A 90 8.03 -19.72 -8.18
CA LYS A 90 6.94 -18.76 -8.07
C LYS A 90 7.45 -17.33 -8.07
N VAL A 91 6.64 -16.41 -8.62
CA VAL A 91 6.85 -14.97 -8.53
C VAL A 91 5.74 -14.38 -7.69
N PHE A 92 6.09 -13.50 -6.75
CA PHE A 92 5.14 -12.82 -5.86
C PHE A 92 5.26 -11.31 -5.99
N ASN A 93 4.13 -10.62 -5.91
CA ASN A 93 4.05 -9.17 -5.75
C ASN A 93 4.12 -8.87 -4.24
N THR A 94 5.30 -8.45 -3.75
CA THR A 94 5.65 -8.48 -2.33
C THR A 94 5.96 -7.10 -1.78
N SER A 95 5.38 -6.77 -0.64
CA SER A 95 5.72 -5.62 0.18
C SER A 95 6.62 -6.04 1.34
N TYR A 96 7.58 -5.16 1.68
CA TYR A 96 8.44 -5.26 2.86
C TYR A 96 8.14 -4.10 3.80
N ILE A 97 8.04 -4.38 5.09
CA ILE A 97 7.76 -3.39 6.11
C ILE A 97 8.92 -3.36 7.10
N PHE A 98 9.51 -2.17 7.31
CA PHE A 98 10.66 -1.97 8.18
C PHE A 98 10.36 -0.95 9.28
N ASP A 99 11.00 -1.13 10.43
CA ASP A 99 11.05 -0.11 11.46
C ASP A 99 12.13 0.94 11.17
N ARG A 100 12.23 1.95 12.04
CA ARG A 100 13.21 3.06 11.94
C ARG A 100 14.66 2.60 12.01
N GLN A 101 14.92 1.43 12.57
CA GLN A 101 16.25 0.84 12.66
C GLN A 101 16.61 -0.01 11.43
N GLY A 102 15.70 -0.08 10.45
CA GLY A 102 15.87 -0.89 9.26
C GLY A 102 15.65 -2.39 9.52
N GLN A 103 15.05 -2.77 10.66
CA GLN A 103 14.72 -4.16 10.93
C GLN A 103 13.44 -4.53 10.18
N LEU A 104 13.45 -5.67 9.50
CA LEU A 104 12.27 -6.19 8.82
C LEU A 104 11.24 -6.64 9.84
N ILE A 105 10.09 -5.94 9.87
CA ILE A 105 8.96 -6.29 10.74
C ILE A 105 8.18 -7.46 10.14
N THR A 106 7.80 -7.35 8.87
CA THR A 106 7.02 -8.37 8.16
C THR A 106 7.06 -8.16 6.65
N THR A 107 6.54 -9.13 5.92
CA THR A 107 6.27 -9.03 4.47
C THR A 107 4.80 -9.30 4.20
N TYR A 108 4.29 -8.76 3.10
CA TYR A 108 2.97 -9.07 2.57
C TYR A 108 3.07 -9.44 1.10
N GLN A 109 2.50 -10.56 0.73
CA GLN A 109 2.32 -10.97 -0.67
C GLN A 109 0.89 -10.67 -1.08
N LYS A 110 0.70 -9.92 -2.17
CA LYS A 110 -0.63 -9.55 -2.69
C LYS A 110 -1.52 -10.77 -2.82
N THR A 111 -2.70 -10.72 -2.19
CA THR A 111 -3.61 -11.87 -2.10
C THR A 111 -4.59 -11.95 -3.27
N HIS A 112 -5.00 -10.82 -3.85
CA HIS A 112 -5.92 -10.79 -4.98
C HIS A 112 -5.20 -10.23 -6.21
N LEU A 113 -4.93 -11.11 -7.17
CA LEU A 113 -4.26 -10.77 -8.42
C LEU A 113 -5.27 -10.22 -9.44
N PHE A 114 -4.90 -9.17 -10.16
CA PHE A 114 -5.76 -8.53 -11.14
C PHE A 114 -5.82 -9.33 -12.44
N SER A 115 -6.67 -10.36 -12.49
CA SER A 115 -6.83 -11.26 -13.64
C SER A 115 -7.18 -10.57 -14.96
N PRO A 116 -7.94 -9.42 -15.00
CA PRO A 116 -8.20 -8.74 -16.28
C PRO A 116 -6.96 -8.23 -17.01
N SER A 117 -5.83 -8.10 -16.33
CA SER A 117 -4.56 -7.75 -16.94
C SER A 117 -3.63 -8.96 -17.13
N GLY A 118 -4.01 -10.12 -16.61
CA GLY A 118 -3.20 -11.33 -16.62
C GLY A 118 -2.17 -11.40 -15.48
N GLU A 119 -2.35 -10.62 -14.41
CA GLU A 119 -1.47 -10.67 -13.24
C GLU A 119 -1.41 -12.07 -12.62
N ASP A 120 -2.53 -12.80 -12.66
CA ASP A 120 -2.67 -14.18 -12.21
C ASP A 120 -1.90 -15.23 -13.03
N ARG A 121 -1.40 -14.85 -14.22
CA ARG A 121 -0.51 -15.69 -15.04
C ARG A 121 0.97 -15.46 -14.74
N ASP A 122 1.28 -14.25 -14.29
CA ASP A 122 2.66 -13.81 -14.06
C ASP A 122 3.08 -13.94 -12.60
N PHE A 123 2.11 -13.86 -11.66
CA PHE A 123 2.34 -13.91 -10.22
C PHE A 123 1.56 -15.03 -9.55
N THR A 124 2.06 -15.43 -8.40
CA THR A 124 1.36 -16.32 -7.46
C THR A 124 0.70 -15.48 -6.36
N ALA A 125 -0.56 -15.76 -6.04
CA ALA A 125 -1.27 -15.09 -4.95
C ALA A 125 -0.68 -15.43 -3.58
N GLY A 126 -0.61 -14.43 -2.70
CA GLY A 126 -0.35 -14.63 -1.28
C GLY A 126 -1.54 -15.28 -0.57
N GLU A 127 -1.29 -15.89 0.59
CA GLU A 127 -2.30 -16.68 1.31
C GLU A 127 -2.68 -16.03 2.66
N GLN A 128 -2.05 -14.91 3.05
CA GLN A 128 -2.24 -14.33 4.37
C GLN A 128 -2.46 -12.82 4.31
N LEU A 129 -3.42 -12.34 5.10
CA LEU A 129 -3.53 -10.95 5.47
C LEU A 129 -2.66 -10.71 6.69
N VAL A 130 -1.89 -9.62 6.70
CA VAL A 130 -0.93 -9.32 7.77
C VAL A 130 -1.29 -8.06 8.51
N THR A 131 -1.02 -8.06 9.82
CA THR A 131 -1.00 -6.87 10.66
C THR A 131 0.37 -6.72 11.29
N PHE A 132 0.78 -5.49 11.55
CA PHE A 132 2.08 -5.15 12.11
C PHE A 132 1.97 -3.89 12.98
N TYR A 133 3.04 -3.54 13.68
CA TYR A 133 3.09 -2.32 14.48
C TYR A 133 4.14 -1.36 13.95
N LEU A 134 3.78 -0.07 13.83
CA LEU A 134 4.71 1.04 13.59
C LEU A 134 4.53 2.02 14.76
N ASP A 135 5.60 2.26 15.51
CA ASP A 135 5.60 3.16 16.68
C ASP A 135 4.41 2.92 17.65
N GLY A 136 4.09 1.65 17.89
CA GLY A 136 3.00 1.23 18.79
C GLY A 136 1.60 1.29 18.17
N ILE A 137 1.43 1.79 16.95
CA ILE A 137 0.14 1.81 16.22
C ILE A 137 -0.01 0.54 15.40
N LYS A 138 -1.13 -0.15 15.55
CA LYS A 138 -1.43 -1.36 14.79
C LYS A 138 -1.90 -1.03 13.38
N CYS A 139 -1.21 -1.58 12.40
CA CYS A 139 -1.37 -1.32 10.97
C CYS A 139 -1.75 -2.58 10.21
N GLY A 140 -2.36 -2.41 9.05
CA GLY A 140 -2.57 -3.45 8.04
C GLY A 140 -2.14 -2.97 6.66
N ILE A 141 -2.03 -3.88 5.71
CA ILE A 141 -1.72 -3.57 4.32
C ILE A 141 -2.62 -4.35 3.38
N LEU A 142 -3.06 -3.67 2.32
CA LEU A 142 -3.72 -4.23 1.14
C LEU A 142 -3.07 -3.62 -0.10
N VAL A 143 -2.96 -4.38 -1.19
CA VAL A 143 -2.30 -3.89 -2.41
C VAL A 143 -3.30 -3.75 -3.55
N CYS A 144 -3.49 -2.52 -4.04
CA CYS A 144 -4.18 -2.21 -5.29
C CYS A 144 -5.54 -2.92 -5.41
N TYR A 145 -5.59 -4.02 -6.17
CA TYR A 145 -6.82 -4.79 -6.42
C TYR A 145 -7.47 -5.35 -5.17
N ASP A 146 -6.70 -5.62 -4.10
CA ASP A 146 -7.23 -6.10 -2.81
C ASP A 146 -8.33 -5.18 -2.26
N ILE A 147 -8.28 -3.88 -2.54
CA ILE A 147 -9.30 -2.94 -2.03
C ILE A 147 -10.71 -3.18 -2.59
N ARG A 148 -10.86 -4.00 -3.63
CA ARG A 148 -12.19 -4.38 -4.14
C ARG A 148 -12.89 -5.43 -3.29
N PHE A 149 -12.17 -6.07 -2.40
CA PHE A 149 -12.65 -7.13 -1.52
C PHE A 149 -12.85 -6.58 -0.09
N PRO A 150 -14.07 -6.14 0.25
CA PRO A 150 -14.36 -5.55 1.56
C PRO A 150 -14.08 -6.52 2.72
N GLU A 151 -14.14 -7.82 2.45
CA GLU A 151 -13.82 -8.88 3.42
C GLU A 151 -12.40 -8.77 3.94
N ALA A 152 -11.43 -8.45 3.07
CA ALA A 152 -10.02 -8.31 3.44
C ALA A 152 -9.82 -7.12 4.39
N ALA A 153 -10.34 -5.94 4.04
CA ALA A 153 -10.27 -4.76 4.88
C ALA A 153 -11.00 -4.98 6.22
N ARG A 154 -12.19 -5.61 6.18
CA ARG A 154 -12.96 -5.94 7.38
C ARG A 154 -12.20 -6.90 8.31
N LYS A 155 -11.52 -7.90 7.76
CA LYS A 155 -10.72 -8.84 8.55
C LYS A 155 -9.56 -8.15 9.26
N LEU A 156 -8.86 -7.23 8.58
CA LEU A 156 -7.82 -6.41 9.20
C LEU A 156 -8.38 -5.50 10.30
N ALA A 157 -9.50 -4.82 10.05
CA ALA A 157 -10.15 -3.95 11.03
C ALA A 157 -10.63 -4.71 12.28
N LEU A 158 -11.11 -5.95 12.11
CA LEU A 158 -11.48 -6.84 13.22
C LEU A 158 -10.27 -7.37 14.00
N ALA A 159 -9.07 -7.24 13.45
CA ALA A 159 -7.82 -7.48 14.16
C ALA A 159 -7.29 -6.21 14.85
N ASP A 160 -8.14 -5.20 15.05
CA ASP A 160 -7.83 -3.93 15.73
C ASP A 160 -6.81 -3.04 15.03
N THR A 161 -6.75 -3.06 13.70
CA THR A 161 -5.93 -2.10 12.97
C THR A 161 -6.51 -0.69 13.06
N SER A 162 -5.61 0.29 13.17
CA SER A 162 -5.95 1.72 13.11
C SER A 162 -5.60 2.34 11.77
N LEU A 163 -4.53 1.87 11.13
CA LEU A 163 -4.04 2.37 9.84
C LEU A 163 -4.08 1.25 8.81
N LEU A 164 -4.56 1.56 7.61
CA LEU A 164 -4.53 0.68 6.44
C LEU A 164 -3.69 1.33 5.34
N PHE A 165 -2.55 0.75 5.04
CA PHE A 165 -1.68 1.15 3.93
C PHE A 165 -2.12 0.47 2.63
N ILE A 166 -2.16 1.25 1.53
CA ILE A 166 -2.61 0.74 0.23
C ILE A 166 -1.65 1.19 -0.88
N PRO A 167 -0.55 0.47 -1.11
CA PRO A 167 0.24 0.62 -2.34
C PRO A 167 -0.57 0.22 -3.57
N ALA A 168 -0.47 1.00 -4.67
CA ALA A 168 -1.20 0.72 -5.90
C ALA A 168 -0.47 1.20 -7.16
N ALA A 169 -0.82 0.56 -8.30
CA ALA A 169 -0.59 1.03 -9.67
C ALA A 169 -1.95 1.08 -10.39
N TRP A 170 -2.81 1.99 -9.93
CA TRP A 170 -4.22 2.05 -10.34
C TRP A 170 -4.41 2.97 -11.55
N PRO A 171 -5.08 2.52 -12.61
CA PRO A 171 -5.17 3.27 -13.85
C PRO A 171 -6.19 4.41 -13.82
N GLN A 172 -5.90 5.49 -14.55
CA GLN A 172 -6.71 6.69 -14.69
C GLN A 172 -8.16 6.41 -15.11
N LYS A 173 -8.38 5.46 -16.01
CA LYS A 173 -9.74 5.08 -16.47
C LYS A 173 -10.65 4.55 -15.35
N ARG A 174 -10.08 4.23 -14.19
CA ARG A 174 -10.79 3.76 -13.00
C ARG A 174 -10.56 4.67 -11.77
N LEU A 175 -10.18 5.94 -11.98
CA LEU A 175 -9.95 6.91 -10.91
C LEU A 175 -11.12 7.00 -9.94
N ARG A 176 -12.35 7.09 -10.45
CA ARG A 176 -13.55 7.13 -9.60
C ARG A 176 -13.66 5.91 -8.68
N HIS A 177 -13.30 4.71 -9.16
CA HIS A 177 -13.28 3.51 -8.32
C HIS A 177 -12.21 3.61 -7.23
N TRP A 178 -11.03 4.14 -7.55
CA TRP A 178 -9.94 4.36 -6.59
C TRP A 178 -10.40 5.25 -5.45
N GLN A 179 -10.88 6.44 -5.76
CA GLN A 179 -11.35 7.43 -4.78
C GLN A 179 -12.53 6.91 -3.95
N THR A 180 -13.49 6.23 -4.59
CA THR A 180 -14.67 5.68 -3.89
C THR A 180 -14.29 4.52 -2.96
N LEU A 181 -13.47 3.57 -3.45
CA LEU A 181 -13.15 2.38 -2.67
C LEU A 181 -12.21 2.67 -1.50
N THR A 182 -11.19 3.52 -1.68
CA THR A 182 -10.31 3.91 -0.57
C THR A 182 -11.08 4.59 0.54
N ARG A 183 -11.99 5.52 0.20
CA ARG A 183 -12.88 6.19 1.14
C ARG A 183 -13.87 5.22 1.80
N ALA A 184 -14.46 4.29 1.04
CA ALA A 184 -15.35 3.28 1.59
C ALA A 184 -14.63 2.39 2.61
N ARG A 185 -13.37 1.99 2.36
CA ARG A 185 -12.57 1.22 3.31
C ARG A 185 -12.31 1.97 4.61
N ALA A 186 -12.11 3.28 4.54
CA ALA A 186 -11.96 4.12 5.74
C ALA A 186 -13.28 4.18 6.55
N ILE A 187 -14.39 4.54 5.91
CA ILE A 187 -15.69 4.75 6.56
C ILE A 187 -16.23 3.45 7.18
N GLU A 188 -16.34 2.40 6.38
CA GLU A 188 -17.00 1.14 6.82
C GLU A 188 -16.22 0.38 7.88
N ASN A 189 -14.89 0.61 7.95
CA ASN A 189 -13.99 -0.03 8.91
C ASN A 189 -13.50 0.91 10.01
N GLN A 190 -13.91 2.19 9.96
CA GLN A 190 -13.54 3.21 10.93
C GLN A 190 -12.04 3.21 11.24
N LEU A 191 -11.22 3.30 10.19
CA LEU A 191 -9.76 3.34 10.26
C LEU A 191 -9.20 4.38 9.29
N PHE A 192 -7.97 4.83 9.52
CA PHE A 192 -7.27 5.68 8.57
C PHE A 192 -6.83 4.87 7.36
N VAL A 193 -6.99 5.43 6.17
CA VAL A 193 -6.45 4.87 4.92
C VAL A 193 -5.34 5.77 4.42
N ILE A 194 -4.15 5.19 4.22
CA ILE A 194 -3.00 5.82 3.58
C ILE A 194 -2.78 5.12 2.25
N ALA A 195 -3.21 5.76 1.17
CA ALA A 195 -3.23 5.19 -0.17
C ALA A 195 -2.17 5.84 -1.05
N CYS A 196 -1.22 5.04 -1.54
CA CYS A 196 -0.15 5.46 -2.44
C CYS A 196 -0.38 4.84 -3.82
N ASN A 197 -0.69 5.67 -4.81
CA ASN A 197 -0.80 5.22 -6.19
C ASN A 197 0.40 5.72 -7.01
N ALA A 198 0.84 4.95 -7.99
CA ALA A 198 1.85 5.40 -8.93
C ALA A 198 1.29 6.46 -9.89
N ALA A 199 2.18 7.31 -10.40
CA ALA A 199 1.93 8.27 -11.47
C ALA A 199 2.58 7.81 -12.79
N GLY A 200 2.33 8.53 -13.87
CA GLY A 200 2.90 8.27 -15.20
C GLY A 200 2.16 7.18 -15.97
N THR A 201 2.90 6.39 -16.74
CA THR A 201 2.33 5.42 -17.69
C THR A 201 2.89 4.02 -17.42
N ASP A 202 2.03 3.00 -17.36
CA ASP A 202 2.46 1.61 -17.21
C ASP A 202 3.08 1.03 -18.51
N GLY A 203 3.62 -0.19 -18.41
CA GLY A 203 4.27 -0.87 -19.54
C GLY A 203 3.34 -1.21 -20.72
N SER A 204 2.02 -1.08 -20.54
CA SER A 204 1.04 -1.24 -21.61
C SER A 204 0.63 0.07 -22.28
N GLY A 205 1.23 1.21 -21.87
CA GLY A 205 0.86 2.55 -22.33
C GLY A 205 -0.37 3.13 -21.63
N GLN A 206 -0.87 2.51 -20.56
CA GLN A 206 -2.03 3.00 -19.84
C GLN A 206 -1.61 4.01 -18.77
N GLN A 207 -2.25 5.19 -18.78
CA GLN A 207 -2.04 6.22 -17.77
C GLN A 207 -2.44 5.73 -16.39
N LEU A 208 -1.56 5.87 -15.40
CA LEU A 208 -1.83 5.65 -13.98
C LEU A 208 -2.48 6.89 -13.38
N ALA A 209 -3.31 6.69 -12.37
CA ALA A 209 -4.18 7.76 -11.90
C ALA A 209 -3.46 8.78 -11.00
N GLY A 210 -2.39 8.41 -10.30
CA GLY A 210 -1.93 9.21 -9.18
C GLY A 210 -3.02 9.27 -8.09
N HIS A 211 -3.38 10.46 -7.64
CA HIS A 211 -4.42 10.69 -6.61
C HIS A 211 -4.21 9.82 -5.37
N SER A 212 -2.96 9.78 -4.88
CA SER A 212 -2.66 9.27 -3.56
C SER A 212 -3.39 10.09 -2.51
N ALA A 213 -3.85 9.44 -1.44
CA ALA A 213 -4.69 10.13 -0.46
C ALA A 213 -4.45 9.60 0.97
N ILE A 214 -4.64 10.50 1.94
CA ILE A 214 -4.74 10.19 3.36
C ILE A 214 -6.18 10.51 3.77
N ILE A 215 -6.89 9.49 4.26
CA ILE A 215 -8.33 9.55 4.55
C ILE A 215 -8.53 9.15 6.01
N ASP A 216 -9.32 9.91 6.73
CA ASP A 216 -9.64 9.64 8.13
C ASP A 216 -10.77 8.60 8.30
N PRO A 217 -11.04 8.10 9.52
CA PRO A 217 -12.09 7.12 9.78
C PRO A 217 -13.53 7.62 9.54
N TRP A 218 -13.74 8.95 9.37
CA TRP A 218 -15.02 9.55 8.99
C TRP A 218 -15.20 9.59 7.48
N GLY A 219 -14.11 9.38 6.72
CA GLY A 219 -14.09 9.46 5.26
C GLY A 219 -13.67 10.82 4.72
N GLU A 220 -13.25 11.72 5.61
CA GLU A 220 -12.71 13.01 5.20
C GLU A 220 -11.30 12.84 4.62
N THR A 221 -11.03 13.53 3.53
CA THR A 221 -9.72 13.53 2.90
C THR A 221 -8.83 14.55 3.60
N LEU A 222 -7.86 14.05 4.38
CA LEU A 222 -6.89 14.91 5.08
C LEU A 222 -5.87 15.52 4.12
N ALA A 223 -5.48 14.75 3.11
CA ALA A 223 -4.59 15.18 2.03
C ALA A 223 -4.83 14.33 0.77
N GLU A 224 -4.73 14.93 -0.41
CA GLU A 224 -4.83 14.25 -1.71
C GLU A 224 -3.85 14.88 -2.71
N ALA A 225 -3.11 14.06 -3.44
CA ALA A 225 -2.25 14.49 -4.55
C ALA A 225 -3.05 14.61 -5.85
N GLY A 226 -2.46 15.29 -6.85
CA GLY A 226 -2.95 15.27 -8.23
C GLY A 226 -2.55 14.00 -8.98
N ALA A 227 -2.56 14.06 -10.31
CA ALA A 227 -2.22 12.93 -11.18
C ALA A 227 -0.69 12.71 -11.32
N GLU A 228 0.10 13.77 -11.14
CA GLU A 228 1.53 13.78 -11.39
C GLU A 228 2.35 13.27 -10.19
N GLU A 229 3.65 13.05 -10.39
CA GLU A 229 4.58 12.73 -9.32
C GLU A 229 4.49 13.74 -8.18
N ASN A 230 4.42 13.26 -6.95
CA ASN A 230 4.20 14.11 -5.78
C ASN A 230 4.67 13.43 -4.49
N ILE A 231 5.03 14.23 -3.50
CA ILE A 231 5.23 13.83 -2.11
C ILE A 231 4.04 14.35 -1.32
N LEU A 232 3.10 13.47 -1.01
CA LEU A 232 1.93 13.81 -0.21
C LEU A 232 2.26 13.65 1.27
N GLN A 233 1.97 14.66 2.08
CA GLN A 233 2.23 14.66 3.52
C GLN A 233 0.94 14.90 4.30
N GLY A 234 0.85 14.32 5.49
CA GLY A 234 -0.29 14.54 6.38
C GLY A 234 -0.08 13.96 7.77
N THR A 235 -0.81 14.53 8.72
CA THR A 235 -0.77 14.16 10.13
C THR A 235 -1.94 13.26 10.48
N ILE A 236 -1.67 12.12 11.12
CA ILE A 236 -2.68 11.20 11.64
C ILE A 236 -2.80 11.36 13.15
N GLN A 237 -4.03 11.64 13.60
CA GLN A 237 -4.40 11.75 15.01
C GLN A 237 -5.25 10.54 15.40
N THR A 238 -4.64 9.51 15.96
CA THR A 238 -5.29 8.21 16.23
C THR A 238 -6.44 8.27 17.24
N ASP A 239 -6.47 9.28 18.12
CA ASP A 239 -7.59 9.51 19.05
C ASP A 239 -8.91 9.83 18.33
N THR A 240 -8.86 10.37 17.12
CA THR A 240 -10.03 10.58 16.25
C THR A 240 -10.78 9.26 15.97
N GLN A 241 -10.05 8.17 15.74
CA GLN A 241 -10.65 6.85 15.52
C GLN A 241 -11.48 6.39 16.73
N THR A 242 -10.95 6.56 17.93
CA THR A 242 -11.64 6.16 19.16
C THR A 242 -12.96 6.93 19.31
N LYS A 243 -12.95 8.25 19.14
CA LYS A 243 -14.15 9.10 19.20
C LYS A 243 -15.22 8.68 18.16
N ILE A 244 -14.78 8.34 16.94
CA ILE A 244 -15.68 7.91 15.86
C ILE A 244 -16.30 6.54 16.21
N ARG A 245 -15.50 5.58 16.69
CA ARG A 245 -15.98 4.25 17.10
C ARG A 245 -16.95 4.31 18.27
N GLU A 246 -16.79 5.29 19.18
CA GLU A 246 -17.72 5.54 20.28
C GLU A 246 -19.04 6.16 19.79
N SER A 247 -18.99 7.03 18.77
CA SER A 247 -20.18 7.69 18.23
C SER A 247 -21.05 6.77 17.36
N ILE A 248 -20.42 5.86 16.61
CA ILE A 248 -21.10 4.90 15.73
C ILE A 248 -20.54 3.51 15.98
N ASN A 249 -21.27 2.66 16.68
CA ASN A 249 -20.81 1.36 17.19
C ASN A 249 -20.86 0.24 16.13
N VAL A 250 -20.29 0.47 14.91
CA VAL A 250 -20.34 -0.48 13.78
C VAL A 250 -19.89 -1.89 14.20
N PHE A 251 -18.78 -2.01 14.95
CA PHE A 251 -18.23 -3.30 15.31
C PHE A 251 -19.09 -4.07 16.32
N ARG A 252 -19.67 -3.37 17.32
CA ARG A 252 -20.58 -3.95 18.32
C ARG A 252 -21.88 -4.41 17.68
N ASP A 253 -22.40 -3.63 16.74
CA ASP A 253 -23.71 -3.86 16.12
C ASP A 253 -23.66 -4.89 14.98
N ARG A 254 -22.47 -5.42 14.66
CA ARG A 254 -22.30 -6.52 13.67
C ARG A 254 -23.07 -7.78 14.10
N ARG A 255 -23.54 -8.52 13.11
CA ARG A 255 -24.21 -9.80 13.30
C ARG A 255 -23.45 -10.95 12.64
N PRO A 256 -22.28 -11.39 13.19
CA PRO A 256 -21.37 -12.32 12.54
C PRO A 256 -21.99 -13.66 12.11
N ALA A 257 -23.03 -14.11 12.84
CA ALA A 257 -23.74 -15.34 12.49
C ALA A 257 -24.46 -15.27 11.13
N LEU A 258 -24.87 -14.07 10.69
CA LEU A 258 -25.49 -13.88 9.38
C LEU A 258 -24.46 -13.89 8.24
N TYR A 259 -23.23 -13.47 8.51
CA TYR A 259 -22.19 -13.32 7.50
C TYR A 259 -21.42 -14.63 7.22
N LYS A 260 -21.62 -15.65 8.10
CA LYS A 260 -21.01 -16.99 7.95
C LYS A 260 -21.81 -17.94 7.04
N LYS A 261 -23.07 -17.63 6.80
CA LYS A 261 -23.94 -18.43 5.94
C LYS A 261 -23.77 -17.95 4.50
N THR A 262 -23.09 -18.73 3.67
CA THR A 262 -23.20 -18.59 2.21
C THR A 262 -24.66 -18.93 1.87
N PRO A 263 -25.41 -18.06 1.18
CA PRO A 263 -26.71 -18.47 0.62
C PRO A 263 -26.46 -19.65 -0.33
N ASN A 264 -27.24 -20.71 -0.20
CA ASN A 264 -27.25 -21.83 -1.15
C ASN A 264 -27.62 -21.32 -2.55
#